data_06f2b74cdde5a70e1bdf967b75482974
#
_entry.id   06f2b74cdde5a70e1bdf967b75482974
#
_cell.length_a   1.000
_cell.length_b   1.000
_cell.length_c   1.000
_cell.angle_alpha   90.00
_cell.angle_beta   90.00
_cell.angle_gamma   90.00
#
_symmetry.space_group_name_H-M   'P 1'
#
loop_
_entity.id
_entity.type
_entity.pdbx_description
1 polymer ?
#
loop_
_entity_poly.entity_id
_entity_poly.type
_entity_poly.pdbx_seq_one_letter_code
_entity_poly.pdbx_strand_id
1 'polypeptide(L)'
;MNISVKWIDGMLMVGKSDSGHAIVMDGPPEIGGENLGVRPMEMLLLGMAGCTMIDVVSTLEKMRENLSDCQTQVSADRGDKYPKVFTNIHVHFILRGKKLNPLKVEKAIKLSAEKYCSASIILGKTAVITHDFEIIK
;
A
#
# COMPACT_ATOMS: atom_id res chain seq x y z
N MET A 1 19.76 0.16 4.79
CA MET A 1 18.76 -0.67 4.06
C MET A 1 19.26 -0.87 2.64
N ASN A 2 19.39 -2.11 2.21
CA ASN A 2 19.87 -2.45 0.87
C ASN A 2 18.90 -3.39 0.18
N ILE A 3 18.66 -3.16 -1.10
CA ILE A 3 17.88 -4.05 -1.95
C ILE A 3 18.66 -4.31 -3.24
N SER A 4 18.29 -5.36 -3.95
CA SER A 4 18.83 -5.63 -5.28
C SER A 4 17.71 -6.06 -6.21
N VAL A 5 17.86 -5.73 -7.50
CA VAL A 5 16.94 -6.16 -8.54
C VAL A 5 17.76 -6.74 -9.67
N LYS A 6 17.43 -7.96 -10.09
CA LYS A 6 18.10 -8.66 -11.18
C LYS A 6 17.15 -8.84 -12.35
N TRP A 7 17.58 -8.43 -13.54
CA TRP A 7 16.88 -8.72 -14.80
C TRP A 7 17.05 -10.20 -15.16
N ILE A 8 15.96 -10.84 -15.54
CA ILE A 8 15.95 -12.26 -15.91
C ILE A 8 15.85 -12.42 -17.42
N ASP A 9 14.76 -11.95 -18.01
CA ASP A 9 14.49 -12.05 -19.45
C ASP A 9 13.31 -11.13 -19.79
N GLY A 10 13.26 -10.61 -21.02
CA GLY A 10 12.19 -9.70 -21.42
C GLY A 10 12.10 -8.50 -20.47
N MET A 11 11.00 -8.36 -19.74
CA MET A 11 10.82 -7.36 -18.69
C MET A 11 10.71 -8.00 -17.30
N LEU A 12 10.97 -9.30 -17.21
CA LEU A 12 10.88 -10.05 -15.96
C LEU A 12 12.10 -9.75 -15.06
N MET A 13 11.83 -9.44 -13.81
CA MET A 13 12.85 -9.10 -12.81
C MET A 13 12.56 -9.80 -11.48
N VAL A 14 13.60 -10.03 -10.71
CA VAL A 14 13.49 -10.51 -9.33
C VAL A 14 14.15 -9.51 -8.39
N GLY A 15 13.39 -9.00 -7.45
CA GLY A 15 13.88 -8.13 -6.38
C GLY A 15 14.15 -8.91 -5.11
N LYS A 16 15.17 -8.50 -4.36
CA LYS A 16 15.50 -9.05 -3.04
C LYS A 16 15.64 -7.94 -2.02
N SER A 17 15.06 -8.16 -0.85
CA SER A 17 15.17 -7.25 0.29
C SER A 17 16.24 -7.70 1.27
N ASP A 18 16.74 -6.77 2.11
CA ASP A 18 17.63 -7.10 3.24
C ASP A 18 17.02 -8.10 4.20
N SER A 19 15.69 -8.11 4.32
CA SER A 19 14.99 -9.03 5.22
C SER A 19 14.96 -10.48 4.70
N GLY A 20 15.57 -10.76 3.55
CA GLY A 20 15.70 -12.11 3.01
C GLY A 20 14.52 -12.58 2.18
N HIS A 21 13.72 -11.67 1.67
CA HIS A 21 12.54 -12.00 0.85
C HIS A 21 12.73 -11.56 -0.59
N ALA A 22 12.11 -12.26 -1.51
CA ALA A 22 12.15 -11.95 -2.94
C ALA A 22 10.76 -11.67 -3.48
N ILE A 23 10.69 -10.85 -4.51
CA ILE A 23 9.47 -10.56 -5.24
C ILE A 23 9.73 -10.55 -6.74
N VAL A 24 8.76 -11.05 -7.51
CA VAL A 24 8.81 -11.04 -8.97
C VAL A 24 8.08 -9.82 -9.48
N MET A 25 8.72 -9.08 -10.37
CA MET A 25 8.12 -7.95 -11.08
C MET A 25 8.20 -8.20 -12.58
N ASP A 26 7.24 -7.68 -13.31
CA ASP A 26 7.21 -7.77 -14.76
C ASP A 26 6.57 -6.52 -15.36
N GLY A 27 6.85 -6.27 -16.61
CA GLY A 27 6.24 -5.18 -17.36
C GLY A 27 4.92 -5.60 -18.01
N PRO A 28 4.18 -4.62 -18.58
CA PRO A 28 2.99 -4.93 -19.35
C PRO A 28 3.35 -5.57 -20.71
N PRO A 29 2.40 -6.29 -21.33
CA PRO A 29 2.63 -6.93 -22.63
C PRO A 29 3.10 -5.97 -23.72
N GLU A 30 2.66 -4.72 -23.69
CA GLU A 30 2.99 -3.69 -24.69
C GLU A 30 4.48 -3.40 -24.79
N ILE A 31 5.25 -3.65 -23.73
CA ILE A 31 6.70 -3.45 -23.72
C ILE A 31 7.48 -4.76 -23.60
N GLY A 32 6.82 -5.90 -23.86
CA GLY A 32 7.46 -7.22 -23.85
C GLY A 32 7.34 -7.99 -22.54
N GLY A 33 6.47 -7.54 -21.63
CA GLY A 33 6.14 -8.28 -20.41
C GLY A 33 5.20 -9.45 -20.70
N GLU A 34 5.19 -10.43 -19.79
CA GLU A 34 4.34 -11.61 -19.88
C GLU A 34 3.36 -11.72 -18.71
N ASN A 35 3.21 -10.66 -17.93
CA ASN A 35 2.34 -10.63 -16.75
C ASN A 35 2.64 -11.74 -15.74
N LEU A 36 3.92 -11.99 -15.49
CA LEU A 36 4.38 -13.00 -14.54
C LEU A 36 4.64 -12.45 -13.15
N GLY A 37 4.49 -11.15 -12.95
CA GLY A 37 4.69 -10.49 -11.68
C GLY A 37 4.03 -9.12 -11.63
N VAL A 38 4.09 -8.50 -10.45
CA VAL A 38 3.53 -7.16 -10.25
C VAL A 38 4.32 -6.11 -11.03
N ARG A 39 3.66 -5.02 -11.39
CA ARG A 39 4.32 -3.86 -11.99
C ARG A 39 5.11 -3.10 -10.93
N PRO A 40 6.25 -2.49 -11.27
CA PRO A 40 6.99 -1.67 -10.32
C PRO A 40 6.17 -0.57 -9.65
N MET A 41 5.30 0.13 -10.39
CA MET A 41 4.45 1.16 -9.81
C MET A 41 3.36 0.58 -8.90
N GLU A 42 2.87 -0.62 -9.18
CA GLU A 42 1.96 -1.34 -8.27
C GLU A 42 2.65 -1.66 -6.95
N MET A 43 3.94 -1.97 -6.98
CA MET A 43 4.73 -2.23 -5.77
C MET A 43 4.74 -1.04 -4.82
N LEU A 44 4.78 0.18 -5.33
CA LEU A 44 4.72 1.39 -4.51
C LEU A 44 3.39 1.47 -3.76
N LEU A 45 2.29 1.15 -4.42
CA LEU A 45 0.96 1.13 -3.80
C LEU A 45 0.82 -0.01 -2.81
N LEU A 46 1.31 -1.19 -3.15
CA LEU A 46 1.31 -2.34 -2.23
C LEU A 46 2.12 -2.04 -0.97
N GLY A 47 3.28 -1.43 -1.13
CA GLY A 47 4.11 -1.01 0.00
C GLY A 47 3.41 0.01 0.89
N MET A 48 2.77 1.01 0.29
CA MET A 48 1.99 2.01 1.04
C MET A 48 0.82 1.36 1.78
N ALA A 49 0.06 0.49 1.09
CA ALA A 49 -1.08 -0.19 1.69
C ALA A 49 -0.65 -1.05 2.89
N GLY A 50 0.45 -1.80 2.76
CA GLY A 50 1.00 -2.58 3.86
C GLY A 50 1.51 -1.71 5.01
N CYS A 51 2.18 -0.61 4.70
CA CYS A 51 2.70 0.33 5.68
C CYS A 51 1.56 0.93 6.53
N THR A 52 0.52 1.44 5.89
CA THR A 52 -0.63 2.01 6.61
C THR A 52 -1.42 0.94 7.38
N MET A 53 -1.52 -0.28 6.84
CA MET A 53 -2.19 -1.39 7.54
C MET A 53 -1.48 -1.75 8.85
N ILE A 54 -0.15 -1.84 8.84
CA ILE A 54 0.63 -2.09 10.05
C ILE A 54 0.29 -1.04 11.13
N ASP A 55 0.25 0.23 10.75
CA ASP A 55 -0.06 1.32 11.67
C ASP A 55 -1.46 1.20 12.24
N VAL A 56 -2.46 0.95 11.38
CA VAL A 56 -3.86 0.86 11.81
C VAL A 56 -4.08 -0.33 12.72
N VAL A 57 -3.58 -1.50 12.36
CA VAL A 57 -3.69 -2.72 13.18
C VAL A 57 -3.01 -2.51 14.53
N SER A 58 -1.76 -2.04 14.51
CA SER A 58 -0.98 -1.80 15.73
C SER A 58 -1.65 -0.76 16.65
N THR A 59 -2.18 0.33 16.07
CA THR A 59 -2.86 1.37 16.84
C THR A 59 -4.15 0.84 17.48
N LEU A 60 -4.96 0.10 16.73
CA LEU A 60 -6.20 -0.49 17.24
C LEU A 60 -5.93 -1.52 18.35
N GLU A 61 -4.85 -2.29 18.24
CA GLU A 61 -4.41 -3.19 19.31
C GLU A 61 -4.07 -2.41 20.58
N LYS A 62 -3.30 -1.33 20.45
CA LYS A 62 -2.96 -0.46 21.59
C LYS A 62 -4.19 0.21 22.22
N MET A 63 -5.21 0.49 21.41
CA MET A 63 -6.49 1.01 21.87
C MET A 63 -7.40 -0.07 22.46
N ARG A 64 -6.93 -1.32 22.50
CA ARG A 64 -7.66 -2.48 23.01
C ARG A 64 -8.95 -2.75 22.24
N GLU A 65 -8.92 -2.52 20.94
CA GLU A 65 -10.00 -2.89 20.06
C GLU A 65 -9.87 -4.35 19.63
N ASN A 66 -10.99 -5.03 19.51
CA ASN A 66 -11.01 -6.45 19.16
C ASN A 66 -11.14 -6.64 17.65
N LEU A 67 -10.05 -6.33 16.94
CA LEU A 67 -9.96 -6.47 15.49
C LEU A 67 -9.68 -7.92 15.11
N SER A 68 -10.49 -8.48 14.20
CA SER A 68 -10.29 -9.84 13.70
C SER A 68 -9.84 -9.90 12.25
N ASP A 69 -10.10 -8.85 11.46
CA ASP A 69 -9.68 -8.78 10.07
C ASP A 69 -9.53 -7.33 9.62
N CYS A 70 -8.59 -7.09 8.72
CA CYS A 70 -8.39 -5.77 8.14
C CYS A 70 -7.91 -5.94 6.69
N GLN A 71 -8.58 -5.29 5.77
CA GLN A 71 -8.23 -5.27 4.36
C GLN A 71 -8.13 -3.82 3.89
N THR A 72 -7.21 -3.55 2.98
CA THR A 72 -7.16 -2.27 2.27
C THR A 72 -7.39 -2.49 0.78
N GLN A 73 -8.16 -1.62 0.19
CA GLN A 73 -8.33 -1.52 -1.25
C GLN A 73 -7.84 -0.14 -1.67
N VAL A 74 -6.91 -0.11 -2.64
CA VAL A 74 -6.29 1.12 -3.10
C VAL A 74 -6.63 1.35 -4.55
N SER A 75 -7.11 2.54 -4.88
CA SER A 75 -7.28 3.01 -6.24
C SER A 75 -6.41 4.25 -6.44
N ALA A 76 -5.84 4.38 -7.63
CA ALA A 76 -4.92 5.49 -7.90
C ALA A 76 -4.99 5.91 -9.37
N ASP A 77 -4.71 7.20 -9.58
CA ASP A 77 -4.53 7.78 -10.91
C ASP A 77 -3.08 8.24 -11.07
N ARG A 78 -2.57 8.13 -12.28
CA ARG A 78 -1.23 8.60 -12.65
C ARG A 78 -1.33 9.75 -13.65
N GLY A 79 -0.28 10.57 -13.72
CA GLY A 79 -0.18 11.61 -14.75
C GLY A 79 -0.15 11.03 -16.17
N ASP A 80 -0.63 11.79 -17.14
CA ASP A 80 -0.72 11.35 -18.54
C ASP A 80 0.62 11.39 -19.26
N LYS A 81 1.54 12.23 -18.79
CA LYS A 81 2.85 12.45 -19.39
C LYS A 81 3.97 12.06 -18.43
N TYR A 82 5.11 11.63 -18.96
CA TYR A 82 6.27 11.31 -18.14
C TYR A 82 6.84 12.56 -17.44
N PRO A 83 7.24 12.45 -16.17
CA PRO A 83 7.10 11.26 -15.33
C PRO A 83 5.64 11.05 -14.90
N LYS A 84 5.15 9.82 -15.09
CA LYS A 84 3.77 9.45 -14.76
C LYS A 84 3.66 9.12 -13.27
N VAL A 85 3.80 10.13 -12.43
CA VAL A 85 3.66 10.01 -10.98
C VAL A 85 2.20 9.78 -10.59
N PHE A 86 1.98 9.22 -9.40
CA PHE A 86 0.62 9.17 -8.85
C PHE A 86 0.14 10.58 -8.54
N THR A 87 -1.07 10.89 -8.99
CA THR A 87 -1.72 12.19 -8.78
C THR A 87 -2.81 12.12 -7.73
N ASN A 88 -3.53 11.01 -7.67
CA ASN A 88 -4.57 10.74 -6.68
C ASN A 88 -4.44 9.30 -6.20
N ILE A 89 -4.56 9.09 -4.90
CA ILE A 89 -4.58 7.76 -4.28
C ILE A 89 -5.72 7.74 -3.27
N HIS A 90 -6.62 6.77 -3.38
CA HIS A 90 -7.65 6.56 -2.39
C HIS A 90 -7.46 5.22 -1.70
N VAL A 91 -7.44 5.21 -0.37
CA VAL A 91 -7.30 4.01 0.44
C VAL A 91 -8.60 3.75 1.18
N HIS A 92 -9.22 2.64 0.87
CA HIS A 92 -10.43 2.18 1.53
C HIS A 92 -10.10 1.02 2.47
N PHE A 93 -10.43 1.17 3.75
CA PHE A 93 -10.20 0.14 4.76
C PHE A 93 -11.49 -0.63 5.01
N ILE A 94 -11.39 -1.95 5.06
CA ILE A 94 -12.49 -2.84 5.41
C ILE A 94 -12.07 -3.57 6.69
N LEU A 95 -12.77 -3.31 7.79
CA LEU A 95 -12.40 -3.86 9.10
C LEU A 95 -13.51 -4.74 9.63
N ARG A 96 -13.12 -5.80 10.29
CA ARG A 96 -14.04 -6.71 10.97
C ARG A 96 -13.53 -6.94 12.39
N GLY A 97 -14.45 -6.96 13.33
CA GLY A 97 -14.10 -7.20 14.73
C GLY A 97 -15.33 -7.14 15.62
N LYS A 98 -15.09 -7.41 16.90
CA LYS A 98 -16.17 -7.44 17.88
C LYS A 98 -16.33 -6.06 18.53
N LYS A 99 -17.46 -5.41 18.26
CA LYS A 99 -17.82 -4.09 18.83
C LYS A 99 -16.73 -3.02 18.56
N LEU A 100 -16.23 -2.97 17.34
CA LEU A 100 -15.25 -1.94 16.97
C LEU A 100 -15.86 -0.54 17.11
N ASN A 101 -15.10 0.38 17.70
CA ASN A 101 -15.50 1.77 17.86
C ASN A 101 -15.10 2.57 16.62
N PRO A 102 -16.08 3.08 15.84
CA PRO A 102 -15.76 3.84 14.62
C PRO A 102 -14.85 5.05 14.84
N LEU A 103 -14.97 5.73 15.98
CA LEU A 103 -14.13 6.90 16.31
C LEU A 103 -12.67 6.48 16.51
N LYS A 104 -12.43 5.31 17.09
CA LYS A 104 -11.07 4.79 17.26
C LYS A 104 -10.49 4.34 15.92
N VAL A 105 -11.30 3.73 15.06
CA VAL A 105 -10.89 3.34 13.71
C VAL A 105 -10.49 4.58 12.92
N GLU A 106 -11.32 5.61 12.92
CA GLU A 106 -11.05 6.88 12.25
C GLU A 106 -9.74 7.50 12.75
N LYS A 107 -9.55 7.53 14.07
CA LYS A 107 -8.33 8.06 14.69
C LYS A 107 -7.09 7.26 14.29
N ALA A 108 -7.17 5.93 14.26
CA ALA A 108 -6.06 5.08 13.86
C ALA A 108 -5.65 5.34 12.40
N ILE A 109 -6.61 5.45 11.49
CA ILE A 109 -6.36 5.76 10.09
C ILE A 109 -5.73 7.15 9.94
N LYS A 110 -6.26 8.14 10.64
CA LYS A 110 -5.74 9.51 10.60
C LYS A 110 -4.31 9.60 11.13
N LEU A 111 -3.99 8.92 12.22
CA LEU A 111 -2.64 8.87 12.77
C LEU A 111 -1.65 8.24 11.79
N SER A 112 -2.05 7.17 11.11
CA SER A 112 -1.21 6.57 10.08
C SER A 112 -0.97 7.55 8.94
N ALA A 113 -2.03 8.14 8.39
CA ALA A 113 -1.95 9.04 7.24
C ALA A 113 -1.11 10.28 7.51
N GLU A 114 -1.22 10.88 8.69
CA GLU A 114 -0.61 12.17 9.00
C GLU A 114 0.77 12.05 9.68
N LYS A 115 1.05 10.93 10.35
CA LYS A 115 2.24 10.83 11.20
C LYS A 115 3.09 9.59 10.95
N TYR A 116 2.50 8.41 10.91
CA TYR A 116 3.28 7.16 11.00
C TYR A 116 3.63 6.51 9.68
N CYS A 117 2.77 6.60 8.66
CA CYS A 117 3.02 5.92 7.39
C CYS A 117 4.02 6.69 6.53
N SER A 118 5.28 6.28 6.59
CA SER A 118 6.35 6.89 5.79
C SER A 118 6.06 6.82 4.30
N ALA A 119 5.52 5.72 3.81
CA ALA A 119 5.17 5.54 2.41
C ALA A 119 4.10 6.54 1.96
N SER A 120 3.07 6.78 2.79
CA SER A 120 2.04 7.79 2.50
C SER A 120 2.62 9.20 2.44
N ILE A 121 3.55 9.52 3.32
CA ILE A 121 4.22 10.83 3.30
C ILE A 121 5.04 11.00 2.02
N ILE A 122 5.78 9.97 1.62
CA ILE A 122 6.57 10.00 0.38
C ILE A 122 5.66 10.20 -0.84
N LEU A 123 4.65 9.35 -0.99
CA LEU A 123 3.72 9.40 -2.14
C LEU A 123 2.86 10.64 -2.12
N GLY A 124 2.57 11.17 -0.94
CA GLY A 124 1.81 12.41 -0.77
C GLY A 124 2.52 13.67 -1.27
N LYS A 125 3.81 13.57 -1.63
CA LYS A 125 4.54 14.71 -2.24
C LYS A 125 4.07 15.01 -3.66
N THR A 126 3.54 14.01 -4.36
CA THR A 126 3.00 14.17 -5.72
C THR A 126 1.51 13.87 -5.82
N ALA A 127 0.95 13.09 -4.88
CA ALA A 127 -0.43 12.63 -4.93
C ALA A 127 -1.27 13.23 -3.82
N VAL A 128 -2.54 13.50 -4.12
CA VAL A 128 -3.56 13.73 -3.10
C VAL A 128 -4.03 12.37 -2.60
N ILE A 129 -3.84 12.10 -1.32
CA ILE A 129 -4.20 10.81 -0.71
C ILE A 129 -5.43 11.00 0.16
N THR A 130 -6.46 10.20 -0.10
CA THR A 130 -7.72 10.21 0.67
C THR A 130 -7.97 8.85 1.27
N HIS A 131 -8.75 8.81 2.34
CA HIS A 131 -9.04 7.59 3.10
C HIS A 131 -10.53 7.55 3.44
N ASP A 132 -11.08 6.34 3.46
CA ASP A 132 -12.35 6.06 4.10
C ASP A 132 -12.32 4.63 4.65
N PHE A 133 -13.37 4.22 5.32
CA PHE A 133 -13.43 2.88 5.88
C PHE A 133 -14.86 2.41 6.05
N GLU A 134 -15.01 1.10 6.17
CA GLU A 134 -16.24 0.47 6.60
C GLU A 134 -15.94 -0.61 7.64
N ILE A 135 -16.86 -0.80 8.55
CA ILE A 135 -16.80 -1.87 9.55
C ILE A 135 -17.86 -2.89 9.19
N ILE A 136 -17.42 -4.13 8.96
CA ILE A 136 -18.30 -5.24 8.60
C ILE A 136 -18.61 -6.06 9.87
N LYS A 137 -19.88 -6.40 10.04
CA LYS A 137 -20.31 -7.22 11.18
C LYS A 137 -20.17 -8.71 10.89
#